data_478095a12412195a2fd1d3084feaf5dd
#
_entry.id   478095a12412195a2fd1d3084feaf5dd
#
_cell.length_a   1.000
_cell.length_b   1.000
_cell.length_c   1.000
_cell.angle_alpha   90.00
_cell.angle_beta   90.00
_cell.angle_gamma   90.00
#
_symmetry.space_group_name_H-M   'P 1'
#
loop_
_entity.id
_entity.type
_entity.pdbx_description
1 polymer ?
#
loop_
_entity_poly.entity_id
_entity_poly.type
_entity_poly.pdbx_seq_one_letter_code
_entity_poly.pdbx_strand_id
1 'polypeptide(L)'
;MGSISNRKIEKPEHHMVLQVAKEMLELNPNEGIVYYKGEPFSGLGVANYSNGQMAEEITYLRGKRNGLLKRWFENGELSFEAFYENNRLDGKVSSWWINGHLRSESNYKKGVVHGLQKQRYSSGRPFKELNIVNGKEEGLQRAWRENGDLFVNYEAKNGRIFGLNRANLCYELEGENIVTDE
;
A
#
# COMPACT_ATOMS: atom_id res chain seq x y z
N MET A 1 -3.81 -18.53 -56.96
CA MET A 1 -2.52 -18.70 -56.30
C MET A 1 -2.29 -17.50 -55.40
N GLY A 2 -2.60 -17.63 -54.12
CA GLY A 2 -2.48 -16.58 -53.14
C GLY A 2 -1.13 -16.68 -52.45
N SER A 3 -0.35 -15.61 -52.50
CA SER A 3 0.94 -15.47 -51.83
C SER A 3 0.73 -15.34 -50.34
N ILE A 4 1.24 -16.29 -49.55
CA ILE A 4 1.27 -16.24 -48.09
C ILE A 4 2.47 -15.35 -47.71
N SER A 5 2.15 -14.14 -47.26
CA SER A 5 3.16 -13.23 -46.69
C SER A 5 3.62 -13.77 -45.33
N ASN A 6 4.86 -14.22 -45.26
CA ASN A 6 5.56 -14.56 -44.01
C ASN A 6 5.77 -13.27 -43.19
N ARG A 7 4.89 -12.95 -42.26
CA ARG A 7 5.19 -11.98 -41.22
C ARG A 7 6.20 -12.61 -40.25
N LYS A 8 7.43 -12.12 -40.29
CA LYS A 8 8.41 -12.38 -39.24
C LYS A 8 7.81 -11.86 -37.93
N ILE A 9 7.57 -12.77 -36.99
CA ILE A 9 7.30 -12.40 -35.59
C ILE A 9 8.65 -11.96 -35.04
N GLU A 10 8.86 -10.64 -34.97
CA GLU A 10 10.00 -10.08 -34.24
C GLU A 10 9.80 -10.44 -32.76
N LYS A 11 10.78 -11.18 -32.21
CA LYS A 11 10.83 -11.42 -30.77
C LYS A 11 10.94 -10.06 -30.07
N PRO A 12 10.21 -9.82 -28.96
CA PRO A 12 10.37 -8.58 -28.21
C PRO A 12 11.83 -8.47 -27.79
N GLU A 13 12.49 -7.39 -28.21
CA GLU A 13 13.81 -7.03 -27.71
C GLU A 13 13.70 -6.91 -26.20
N HIS A 14 14.47 -7.72 -25.47
CA HIS A 14 14.69 -7.54 -24.04
C HIS A 14 15.44 -6.23 -23.87
N HIS A 15 14.72 -5.13 -23.77
CA HIS A 15 15.31 -3.89 -23.28
C HIS A 15 15.80 -4.15 -21.86
N MET A 16 17.11 -4.28 -21.70
CA MET A 16 17.71 -4.35 -20.37
C MET A 16 17.35 -3.05 -19.65
N VAL A 17 16.49 -3.16 -18.64
CA VAL A 17 16.13 -2.03 -17.79
C VAL A 17 17.38 -1.62 -17.01
N LEU A 18 17.82 -0.38 -17.14
CA LEU A 18 18.98 0.15 -16.41
C LEU A 18 18.71 0.04 -14.91
N GLN A 19 19.56 -0.75 -14.22
CA GLN A 19 19.49 -0.91 -12.77
C GLN A 19 20.62 -0.09 -12.13
N VAL A 20 20.29 0.76 -11.17
CA VAL A 20 21.22 1.67 -10.48
C VAL A 20 21.02 1.56 -8.97
N ALA A 21 22.13 1.49 -8.23
CA ALA A 21 22.09 1.55 -6.77
C ALA A 21 21.49 2.89 -6.31
N LYS A 22 20.59 2.83 -5.35
CA LYS A 22 19.79 3.98 -4.92
C LYS A 22 20.64 5.12 -4.36
N GLU A 23 21.78 4.81 -3.74
CA GLU A 23 22.75 5.78 -3.26
C GLU A 23 23.44 6.58 -4.36
N MET A 24 23.37 6.12 -5.61
CA MET A 24 23.89 6.83 -6.79
C MET A 24 22.84 7.74 -7.45
N LEU A 25 21.61 7.73 -6.95
CA LEU A 25 20.50 8.53 -7.44
C LEU A 25 20.40 9.83 -6.64
N GLU A 26 20.24 10.93 -7.34
CA GLU A 26 20.15 12.28 -6.76
C GLU A 26 18.71 12.78 -6.84
N LEU A 27 18.10 13.09 -5.68
CA LEU A 27 16.75 13.70 -5.65
C LEU A 27 16.89 15.22 -5.66
N ASN A 28 16.25 15.88 -6.65
CA ASN A 28 15.97 17.33 -6.57
C ASN A 28 14.63 17.52 -5.82
N PRO A 29 14.64 17.99 -4.55
CA PRO A 29 13.44 18.08 -3.74
C PRO A 29 12.46 19.15 -4.23
N ASN A 30 12.94 20.18 -4.92
CA ASN A 30 12.11 21.27 -5.45
C ASN A 30 11.26 20.82 -6.65
N GLU A 31 11.79 19.88 -7.44
CA GLU A 31 11.12 19.35 -8.63
C GLU A 31 10.44 18.00 -8.35
N GLY A 32 10.86 17.30 -7.29
CA GLY A 32 10.46 15.92 -7.02
C GLY A 32 10.95 14.94 -8.09
N ILE A 33 12.07 15.28 -8.76
CA ILE A 33 12.69 14.52 -9.84
C ILE A 33 13.97 13.84 -9.31
N VAL A 34 14.13 12.58 -9.66
CA VAL A 34 15.34 11.80 -9.38
C VAL A 34 16.22 11.77 -10.60
N TYR A 35 17.50 12.09 -10.41
CA TYR A 35 18.53 12.16 -11.44
C TYR A 35 19.57 11.05 -11.28
N TYR A 36 20.17 10.67 -12.38
CA TYR A 36 21.35 9.82 -12.45
C TYR A 36 22.31 10.43 -13.46
N LYS A 37 23.53 10.74 -13.02
CA LYS A 37 24.57 11.40 -13.86
C LYS A 37 24.07 12.67 -14.55
N GLY A 38 23.29 13.48 -13.82
CA GLY A 38 22.76 14.76 -14.33
C GLY A 38 21.52 14.67 -15.21
N GLU A 39 21.04 13.48 -15.55
CA GLU A 39 19.84 13.25 -16.38
C GLU A 39 18.68 12.70 -15.55
N PRO A 40 17.41 13.06 -15.84
CA PRO A 40 16.24 12.48 -15.19
C PRO A 40 16.22 10.97 -15.38
N PHE A 41 16.29 10.23 -14.26
CA PHE A 41 16.48 8.79 -14.27
C PHE A 41 15.27 8.03 -14.81
N SER A 42 15.51 7.06 -15.70
CA SER A 42 14.54 6.05 -16.11
C SER A 42 15.16 4.67 -15.97
N GLY A 43 14.54 3.82 -15.14
CA GLY A 43 15.10 2.52 -14.81
C GLY A 43 14.65 2.03 -13.45
N LEU A 44 15.42 1.10 -12.91
CA LEU A 44 15.20 0.45 -11.63
C LEU A 44 16.23 0.96 -10.60
N GLY A 45 15.76 1.67 -9.58
CA GLY A 45 16.56 2.02 -8.41
C GLY A 45 16.51 0.89 -7.39
N VAL A 46 17.67 0.42 -6.93
CA VAL A 46 17.76 -0.71 -5.99
C VAL A 46 18.57 -0.33 -4.75
N ALA A 47 18.18 -0.87 -3.62
CA ALA A 47 18.97 -0.83 -2.39
C ALA A 47 19.09 -2.22 -1.80
N ASN A 48 20.25 -2.52 -1.20
CA ASN A 48 20.50 -3.77 -0.52
C ASN A 48 20.78 -3.53 0.96
N TYR A 49 20.49 -4.52 1.78
CA TYR A 49 20.94 -4.60 3.15
C TYR A 49 22.45 -4.87 3.22
N SER A 50 23.06 -4.67 4.39
CA SER A 50 24.48 -4.94 4.62
C SER A 50 24.88 -6.41 4.40
N ASN A 51 23.91 -7.33 4.52
CA ASN A 51 24.07 -8.76 4.24
C ASN A 51 23.98 -9.09 2.73
N GLY A 52 23.79 -8.09 1.85
CA GLY A 52 23.67 -8.22 0.41
C GLY A 52 22.27 -8.58 -0.12
N GLN A 53 21.30 -8.82 0.77
CA GLN A 53 19.93 -9.09 0.35
C GLN A 53 19.23 -7.81 -0.11
N MET A 54 18.30 -7.97 -1.06
CA MET A 54 17.49 -6.85 -1.58
C MET A 54 16.66 -6.23 -0.46
N ALA A 55 16.77 -4.91 -0.29
CA ALA A 55 15.99 -4.12 0.65
C ALA A 55 14.85 -3.36 -0.03
N GLU A 56 15.12 -2.76 -1.18
CA GLU A 56 14.15 -1.97 -1.94
C GLU A 56 14.42 -2.04 -3.45
N GLU A 57 13.36 -2.09 -4.21
CA GLU A 57 13.34 -1.94 -5.66
C GLU A 57 12.25 -0.95 -6.04
N ILE A 58 12.57 0.01 -6.90
CA ILE A 58 11.64 1.05 -7.31
C ILE A 58 11.83 1.43 -8.78
N THR A 59 10.75 1.47 -9.53
CA THR A 59 10.75 1.83 -10.94
C THR A 59 10.60 3.34 -11.11
N TYR A 60 11.45 3.91 -11.96
CA TYR A 60 11.43 5.32 -12.35
C TYR A 60 11.23 5.50 -13.85
N LEU A 61 10.51 6.54 -14.21
CA LEU A 61 10.37 7.03 -15.58
C LEU A 61 10.56 8.55 -15.59
N ARG A 62 11.59 9.03 -16.30
CA ARG A 62 11.93 10.47 -16.36
C ARG A 62 12.04 11.12 -14.98
N GLY A 63 12.71 10.43 -14.05
CA GLY A 63 12.96 10.88 -12.69
C GLY A 63 11.76 10.77 -11.74
N LYS A 64 10.59 10.32 -12.19
CA LYS A 64 9.41 10.11 -11.35
C LYS A 64 9.20 8.64 -11.06
N ARG A 65 8.75 8.31 -9.84
CA ARG A 65 8.27 6.96 -9.53
C ARG A 65 7.12 6.62 -10.47
N ASN A 66 7.30 5.55 -11.22
CA ASN A 66 6.30 5.11 -12.22
C ASN A 66 6.43 3.61 -12.41
N GLY A 67 5.51 2.85 -11.85
CA GLY A 67 5.57 1.40 -11.78
C GLY A 67 5.63 0.91 -10.34
N LEU A 68 6.16 -0.30 -10.14
CA LEU A 68 6.20 -0.97 -8.85
C LEU A 68 7.30 -0.39 -7.96
N LEU A 69 6.99 -0.30 -6.66
CA LEU A 69 7.91 -0.21 -5.56
C LEU A 69 7.73 -1.44 -4.69
N LYS A 70 8.81 -2.15 -4.39
CA LYS A 70 8.85 -3.28 -3.47
C LYS A 70 9.89 -3.06 -2.39
N ARG A 71 9.60 -3.54 -1.19
CA ARG A 71 10.54 -3.61 -0.08
C ARG A 71 10.50 -5.00 0.53
N TRP A 72 11.61 -5.43 1.04
CA TRP A 72 11.77 -6.72 1.71
C TRP A 72 12.27 -6.52 3.13
N PHE A 73 12.05 -7.48 3.97
CA PHE A 73 12.74 -7.63 5.24
C PHE A 73 14.15 -8.22 5.03
N GLU A 74 15.01 -8.12 6.03
CA GLU A 74 16.37 -8.70 5.98
C GLU A 74 16.38 -10.23 5.79
N ASN A 75 15.28 -10.91 6.09
CA ASN A 75 15.11 -12.34 5.82
C ASN A 75 14.70 -12.66 4.37
N GLY A 76 14.55 -11.63 3.52
CA GLY A 76 14.18 -11.76 2.11
C GLY A 76 12.68 -11.82 1.83
N GLU A 77 11.84 -11.83 2.88
CA GLU A 77 10.39 -11.80 2.68
C GLU A 77 9.89 -10.40 2.32
N LEU A 78 8.85 -10.35 1.47
CA LEU A 78 8.24 -9.09 1.05
C LEU A 78 7.61 -8.37 2.25
N SER A 79 7.95 -7.09 2.44
CA SER A 79 7.42 -6.26 3.53
C SER A 79 6.42 -5.21 3.04
N PHE A 80 6.57 -4.77 1.78
CA PHE A 80 5.74 -3.71 1.20
C PHE A 80 5.72 -3.80 -0.32
N GLU A 81 4.56 -3.52 -0.92
CA GLU A 81 4.39 -3.36 -2.37
C GLU A 81 3.40 -2.24 -2.65
N ALA A 82 3.74 -1.40 -3.63
CA ALA A 82 2.88 -0.32 -4.09
C ALA A 82 3.11 -0.04 -5.58
N PHE A 83 2.08 0.45 -6.26
CA PHE A 83 2.19 0.95 -7.61
C PHE A 83 2.12 2.48 -7.61
N TYR A 84 3.00 3.09 -8.39
CA TYR A 84 3.08 4.54 -8.57
C TYR A 84 2.84 4.94 -10.02
N GLU A 85 2.12 6.03 -10.21
CA GLU A 85 2.01 6.74 -11.46
C GLU A 85 2.40 8.20 -11.23
N ASN A 86 3.46 8.66 -11.90
CA ASN A 86 3.95 10.05 -11.80
C ASN A 86 4.11 10.55 -10.35
N ASN A 87 4.85 9.80 -9.51
CA ASN A 87 5.08 10.06 -8.09
C ASN A 87 3.84 9.91 -7.18
N ARG A 88 2.68 9.51 -7.70
CA ARG A 88 1.45 9.30 -6.91
C ARG A 88 1.14 7.83 -6.81
N LEU A 89 0.69 7.41 -5.63
CA LEU A 89 0.13 6.06 -5.46
C LEU A 89 -1.09 5.89 -6.37
N ASP A 90 -1.14 4.79 -7.10
CA ASP A 90 -2.29 4.41 -7.93
C ASP A 90 -2.48 2.90 -7.89
N GLY A 91 -3.68 2.44 -7.56
CA GLY A 91 -3.97 1.03 -7.37
C GLY A 91 -3.74 0.53 -5.94
N LYS A 92 -3.44 -0.76 -5.83
CA LYS A 92 -3.30 -1.47 -4.56
C LYS A 92 -1.95 -1.18 -3.90
N VAL A 93 -1.97 -0.97 -2.59
CA VAL A 93 -0.80 -0.90 -1.72
C VAL A 93 -0.95 -1.99 -0.67
N SER A 94 0.06 -2.81 -0.50
CA SER A 94 0.06 -3.92 0.46
C SER A 94 1.29 -3.86 1.36
N SER A 95 1.14 -4.27 2.60
CA SER A 95 2.26 -4.49 3.51
C SER A 95 2.09 -5.79 4.28
N TRP A 96 3.19 -6.36 4.73
CA TRP A 96 3.23 -7.64 5.44
C TRP A 96 3.96 -7.51 6.77
N TRP A 97 3.62 -8.37 7.70
CA TRP A 97 4.38 -8.61 8.89
C TRP A 97 5.59 -9.51 8.57
N ILE A 98 6.61 -9.46 9.41
CA ILE A 98 7.82 -10.29 9.23
C ILE A 98 7.56 -11.80 9.25
N ASN A 99 6.42 -12.24 9.78
CA ASN A 99 5.97 -13.63 9.74
C ASN A 99 5.20 -14.00 8.47
N GLY A 100 5.21 -13.12 7.44
CA GLY A 100 4.55 -13.32 6.15
C GLY A 100 3.05 -13.03 6.13
N HIS A 101 2.41 -12.81 7.26
CA HIS A 101 0.99 -12.45 7.27
C HIS A 101 0.77 -11.04 6.68
N LEU A 102 -0.29 -10.90 5.90
CA LEU A 102 -0.70 -9.60 5.37
C LEU A 102 -1.06 -8.66 6.53
N ARG A 103 -0.37 -7.51 6.57
CA ARG A 103 -0.58 -6.46 7.58
C ARG A 103 -1.64 -5.46 7.16
N SER A 104 -1.54 -4.96 5.92
CA SER A 104 -2.50 -4.00 5.40
C SER A 104 -2.68 -4.11 3.90
N GLU A 105 -3.88 -3.76 3.45
CA GLU A 105 -4.24 -3.54 2.05
C GLU A 105 -4.99 -2.23 1.96
N SER A 106 -4.56 -1.37 1.05
CA SER A 106 -5.17 -0.07 0.76
C SER A 106 -5.26 0.13 -0.74
N ASN A 107 -6.31 0.82 -1.18
CA ASN A 107 -6.46 1.18 -2.57
C ASN A 107 -6.34 2.69 -2.73
N TYR A 108 -5.63 3.11 -3.76
CA TYR A 108 -5.39 4.50 -4.09
C TYR A 108 -5.82 4.79 -5.53
N LYS A 109 -6.26 6.01 -5.75
CA LYS A 109 -6.53 6.55 -7.09
C LYS A 109 -5.93 7.93 -7.17
N LYS A 110 -4.91 8.09 -8.03
CA LYS A 110 -4.17 9.36 -8.21
C LYS A 110 -3.67 9.97 -6.89
N GLY A 111 -3.17 9.14 -5.98
CA GLY A 111 -2.63 9.54 -4.68
C GLY A 111 -3.66 9.69 -3.56
N VAL A 112 -4.95 9.51 -3.85
CA VAL A 112 -6.03 9.61 -2.86
C VAL A 112 -6.53 8.22 -2.49
N VAL A 113 -6.66 7.94 -1.20
CA VAL A 113 -7.24 6.69 -0.68
C VAL A 113 -8.67 6.55 -1.19
N HIS A 114 -9.00 5.37 -1.75
CA HIS A 114 -10.31 5.07 -2.30
C HIS A 114 -10.62 3.59 -2.20
N GLY A 115 -11.85 3.24 -1.83
CA GLY A 115 -12.31 1.86 -1.67
C GLY A 115 -12.03 1.28 -0.30
N LEU A 116 -12.14 -0.04 -0.17
CA LEU A 116 -11.98 -0.77 1.09
C LEU A 116 -10.51 -0.81 1.50
N GLN A 117 -10.23 -0.39 2.73
CA GLN A 117 -8.95 -0.48 3.41
C GLN A 117 -9.03 -1.58 4.46
N LYS A 118 -8.03 -2.45 4.52
CA LYS A 118 -7.97 -3.55 5.49
C LYS A 118 -6.67 -3.51 6.28
N GLN A 119 -6.75 -3.79 7.55
CA GLN A 119 -5.60 -4.00 8.43
C GLN A 119 -5.79 -5.29 9.22
N ARG A 120 -4.69 -5.97 9.53
CA ARG A 120 -4.67 -7.23 10.27
C ARG A 120 -3.61 -7.19 11.37
N TYR A 121 -3.87 -7.91 12.43
CA TYR A 121 -2.86 -8.23 13.45
C TYR A 121 -1.77 -9.15 12.87
N SER A 122 -0.66 -9.27 13.58
CA SER A 122 0.42 -10.20 13.21
C SER A 122 0.00 -11.67 13.24
N SER A 123 -1.05 -11.98 14.00
CA SER A 123 -1.73 -13.28 14.00
C SER A 123 -2.53 -13.56 12.71
N GLY A 124 -2.68 -12.56 11.82
CA GLY A 124 -3.51 -12.64 10.61
C GLY A 124 -4.98 -12.31 10.83
N ARG A 125 -5.44 -12.18 12.08
CA ARG A 125 -6.83 -11.81 12.41
C ARG A 125 -7.14 -10.39 11.95
N PRO A 126 -8.41 -10.09 11.58
CA PRO A 126 -8.83 -8.75 11.24
C PRO A 126 -8.59 -7.77 12.40
N PHE A 127 -8.03 -6.58 12.07
CA PHE A 127 -7.95 -5.46 13.00
C PHE A 127 -8.92 -4.36 12.59
N LYS A 128 -8.91 -3.96 11.32
CA LYS A 128 -9.68 -2.81 10.87
C LYS A 128 -10.12 -2.95 9.41
N GLU A 129 -11.36 -2.54 9.13
CA GLU A 129 -11.89 -2.38 7.77
C GLU A 129 -12.55 -1.01 7.65
N LEU A 130 -12.10 -0.21 6.69
CA LEU A 130 -12.59 1.13 6.43
C LEU A 130 -13.02 1.25 4.97
N ASN A 131 -14.23 1.73 4.75
CA ASN A 131 -14.69 2.12 3.43
C ASN A 131 -14.43 3.61 3.22
N ILE A 132 -13.63 3.93 2.22
CA ILE A 132 -13.17 5.29 1.92
C ILE A 132 -13.58 5.66 0.50
N VAL A 133 -14.21 6.80 0.34
CA VAL A 133 -14.53 7.38 -0.97
C VAL A 133 -13.86 8.74 -1.09
N ASN A 134 -12.92 8.87 -2.02
CA ASN A 134 -12.17 10.10 -2.27
C ASN A 134 -11.54 10.69 -0.98
N GLY A 135 -10.90 9.83 -0.18
CA GLY A 135 -10.20 10.21 1.04
C GLY A 135 -11.08 10.44 2.27
N LYS A 136 -12.39 10.23 2.17
CA LYS A 136 -13.34 10.38 3.29
C LYS A 136 -13.99 9.04 3.61
N GLU A 137 -14.27 8.81 4.89
CA GLU A 137 -15.05 7.65 5.32
C GLU A 137 -16.47 7.72 4.75
N GLU A 138 -16.90 6.63 4.10
CA GLU A 138 -18.24 6.50 3.54
C GLU A 138 -18.66 5.03 3.57
N GLY A 139 -19.80 4.72 4.17
CA GLY A 139 -20.27 3.37 4.41
C GLY A 139 -19.78 2.79 5.72
N LEU A 140 -19.77 1.45 5.82
CA LEU A 140 -19.51 0.73 7.05
C LEU A 140 -18.04 0.75 7.44
N GLN A 141 -17.76 1.09 8.70
CA GLN A 141 -16.45 1.14 9.34
C GLN A 141 -16.44 0.16 10.51
N ARG A 142 -15.46 -0.74 10.55
CA ARG A 142 -15.36 -1.79 11.58
C ARG A 142 -13.95 -1.92 12.13
N ALA A 143 -13.84 -2.24 13.40
CA ALA A 143 -12.58 -2.66 14.00
C ALA A 143 -12.82 -3.74 15.07
N TRP A 144 -11.88 -4.65 15.17
CA TRP A 144 -11.91 -5.80 16.06
C TRP A 144 -10.69 -5.81 16.97
N ARG A 145 -10.86 -6.29 18.19
CA ARG A 145 -9.76 -6.68 19.07
C ARG A 145 -9.13 -7.99 18.57
N GLU A 146 -7.94 -8.29 19.01
CA GLU A 146 -7.25 -9.50 18.56
C GLU A 146 -7.96 -10.81 18.98
N ASN A 147 -8.76 -10.77 20.07
CA ASN A 147 -9.63 -11.88 20.46
C ASN A 147 -10.85 -12.09 19.53
N GLY A 148 -11.09 -11.14 18.60
CA GLY A 148 -12.19 -11.18 17.63
C GLY A 148 -13.39 -10.30 17.99
N ASP A 149 -13.39 -9.69 19.16
CA ASP A 149 -14.48 -8.80 19.59
C ASP A 149 -14.56 -7.54 18.72
N LEU A 150 -15.75 -7.27 18.24
CA LEU A 150 -16.04 -6.06 17.48
C LEU A 150 -16.19 -4.88 18.44
N PHE A 151 -15.28 -3.90 18.38
CA PHE A 151 -15.32 -2.73 19.27
C PHE A 151 -15.59 -1.40 18.54
N VAL A 152 -15.54 -1.40 17.21
CA VAL A 152 -15.96 -0.28 16.36
C VAL A 152 -16.89 -0.84 15.30
N ASN A 153 -18.08 -0.27 15.18
CA ASN A 153 -19.05 -0.63 14.16
C ASN A 153 -19.99 0.54 13.91
N TYR A 154 -19.66 1.34 12.91
CA TYR A 154 -20.48 2.48 12.53
C TYR A 154 -20.55 2.66 11.03
N GLU A 155 -21.57 3.33 10.56
CA GLU A 155 -21.73 3.80 9.20
C GLU A 155 -21.39 5.28 9.12
N ALA A 156 -20.47 5.64 8.24
CA ALA A 156 -20.21 7.02 7.86
C ALA A 156 -21.01 7.35 6.60
N LYS A 157 -21.75 8.44 6.64
CA LYS A 157 -22.57 8.90 5.50
C LYS A 157 -22.64 10.42 5.47
N ASN A 158 -22.16 11.03 4.39
CA ASN A 158 -22.16 12.48 4.21
C ASN A 158 -21.52 13.22 5.41
N GLY A 159 -20.41 12.70 5.95
CA GLY A 159 -19.69 13.28 7.08
C GLY A 159 -20.37 13.10 8.46
N ARG A 160 -21.46 12.33 8.54
CA ARG A 160 -22.14 11.95 9.78
C ARG A 160 -21.85 10.50 10.13
N ILE A 161 -21.86 10.18 11.41
CA ILE A 161 -21.58 8.84 11.95
C ILE A 161 -22.86 8.29 12.58
N PHE A 162 -23.21 7.05 12.25
CA PHE A 162 -24.35 6.31 12.74
C PHE A 162 -23.90 4.96 13.30
N GLY A 163 -24.20 4.70 14.57
CA GLY A 163 -23.83 3.44 15.23
C GLY A 163 -22.71 3.56 16.24
N LEU A 164 -22.05 2.45 16.58
CA LEU A 164 -21.07 2.35 17.65
C LEU A 164 -19.67 2.78 17.14
N ASN A 165 -19.29 4.02 17.41
CA ASN A 165 -17.96 4.54 17.06
C ASN A 165 -16.84 3.97 17.96
N ARG A 166 -17.11 3.76 19.26
CA ARG A 166 -16.18 3.11 20.20
C ARG A 166 -16.97 2.36 21.27
N ALA A 167 -16.57 1.13 21.55
CA ALA A 167 -16.97 0.43 22.78
C ALA A 167 -15.97 0.81 23.89
N ASN A 168 -16.06 2.04 24.41
CA ASN A 168 -15.12 2.49 25.43
C ASN A 168 -15.64 2.27 26.86
N LEU A 169 -16.86 1.81 27.03
CA LEU A 169 -17.43 1.64 28.35
C LEU A 169 -18.30 0.41 28.34
N CYS A 170 -17.86 -0.65 29.03
CA CYS A 170 -18.76 -1.64 29.55
C CYS A 170 -19.56 -0.98 30.67
N TYR A 171 -20.70 -0.39 30.32
CA TYR A 171 -21.71 -0.11 31.32
C TYR A 171 -22.58 -1.39 31.40
N GLU A 172 -22.54 -2.08 32.51
CA GLU A 172 -23.58 -3.04 32.85
C GLU A 172 -24.80 -2.24 33.32
N LEU A 173 -25.95 -2.49 32.70
CA LEU A 173 -27.22 -1.96 33.18
C LEU A 173 -27.79 -2.99 34.19
N GLU A 174 -27.70 -2.67 35.46
CA GLU A 174 -28.49 -3.37 36.47
C GLU A 174 -29.73 -2.52 36.81
N GLY A 175 -30.93 -3.04 36.48
CA GLY A 175 -32.19 -2.45 36.89
C GLY A 175 -32.43 -1.03 36.40
N GLU A 176 -32.12 -0.72 35.07
CA GLU A 176 -32.24 0.59 34.42
C GLU A 176 -31.25 1.68 34.92
N ASN A 177 -30.31 1.33 35.80
CA ASN A 177 -29.26 2.25 36.25
C ASN A 177 -27.91 1.91 35.59
N ILE A 178 -27.15 2.95 35.28
CA ILE A 178 -25.78 2.78 34.75
C ILE A 178 -24.87 2.53 35.97
N VAL A 179 -24.21 1.35 35.98
CA VAL A 179 -23.18 1.02 36.97
C VAL A 179 -21.81 1.32 36.34
N THR A 180 -21.06 2.23 36.94
CA THR A 180 -19.65 2.51 36.58
C THR A 180 -18.78 1.82 37.62
N ASP A 181 -17.90 0.89 37.17
CA ASP A 181 -16.82 0.41 38.03
C ASP A 181 -15.85 1.55 38.32
N GLU A 182 -15.62 1.85 39.60
CA GLU A 182 -14.62 2.80 40.10
C GLU A 182 -13.21 2.17 40.09
#